data_afb83c13e08661ba55e9e85cf81b0d21
#
_entry.id   afb83c13e08661ba55e9e85cf81b0d21
#
_cell.length_a   1.000
_cell.length_b   1.000
_cell.length_c   1.000
_cell.angle_alpha   90.00
_cell.angle_beta   90.00
_cell.angle_gamma   90.00
#
_symmetry.space_group_name_H-M   'P 1'
#
loop_
_entity.id
_entity.type
_entity.pdbx_description
1 polymer ?
#
loop_
_entity_poly.entity_id
_entity_poly.type
_entity_poly.pdbx_seq_one_letter_code
_entity_poly.pdbx_strand_id
1 'polypeptide(L)'
;ETKATASQVTKYPGGRYLVVYHMDEARLVCDFIEGRGDAAALAARFAGKTSPGFDFDADLQRVGIANQTTMLAGESLAIAAEFGKSMARRYGEAHRDEHFRSFDTICSATQERQDAVLALLEEPLDLMVVVGGYNSSNTCNLAAICQAKGVWTIHIEDAGCIDVAVGSVR
;
A
#
# COMPACT_ATOMS: atom_id res chain seq x y z
N GLU A 1 11.21 2.59 2.43
CA GLU A 1 10.36 3.60 1.78
C GLU A 1 9.38 4.24 2.77
N THR A 2 8.64 3.49 3.58
CA THR A 2 7.70 4.03 4.59
C THR A 2 8.32 5.10 5.48
N LYS A 3 9.57 4.91 5.95
CA LYS A 3 10.29 5.90 6.76
C LYS A 3 10.55 7.20 5.99
N ALA A 4 10.81 7.12 4.69
CA ALA A 4 11.04 8.30 3.87
C ALA A 4 9.74 9.11 3.69
N THR A 5 8.61 8.46 3.41
CA THR A 5 7.30 9.11 3.30
C THR A 5 6.89 9.73 4.65
N ALA A 6 6.99 8.97 5.75
CA ALA A 6 6.67 9.44 7.09
C ALA A 6 7.54 10.65 7.51
N SER A 7 8.82 10.69 7.12
CA SER A 7 9.72 11.81 7.44
C SER A 7 9.31 13.13 6.77
N GLN A 8 8.53 13.09 5.69
CA GLN A 8 8.03 14.33 5.07
C GLN A 8 6.98 15.00 5.95
N VAL A 9 6.14 14.22 6.62
CA VAL A 9 5.08 14.75 7.51
C VAL A 9 5.68 15.53 8.68
N THR A 10 6.81 15.07 9.22
CA THR A 10 7.47 15.73 10.36
C THR A 10 8.08 17.09 10.04
N LYS A 11 8.19 17.47 8.74
CA LYS A 11 8.61 18.81 8.31
C LYS A 11 7.53 19.87 8.52
N TYR A 12 6.29 19.46 8.73
CA TYR A 12 5.18 20.38 8.96
C TYR A 12 4.90 20.49 10.48
N PRO A 13 4.76 21.72 11.02
CA PRO A 13 4.41 21.91 12.41
C PRO A 13 3.12 21.17 12.77
N GLY A 14 3.18 20.32 13.80
CA GLY A 14 2.03 19.52 14.22
C GLY A 14 1.71 18.32 13.33
N GLY A 15 2.49 18.07 12.27
CA GLY A 15 2.31 16.90 11.41
C GLY A 15 2.47 15.59 12.18
N ARG A 16 1.50 14.71 12.06
CA ARG A 16 1.49 13.36 12.64
C ARG A 16 1.32 12.34 11.54
N TYR A 17 1.77 11.11 11.76
CA TYR A 17 1.52 10.02 10.83
C TYR A 17 1.14 8.75 11.55
N LEU A 18 0.35 7.94 10.85
CA LEU A 18 0.02 6.56 11.16
C LEU A 18 0.30 5.72 9.91
N VAL A 19 1.02 4.61 10.06
CA VAL A 19 1.31 3.69 8.97
C VAL A 19 0.32 2.55 8.98
N VAL A 20 -0.36 2.36 7.86
CA VAL A 20 -1.29 1.25 7.60
C VAL A 20 -0.73 0.41 6.45
N TYR A 21 -0.64 -0.91 6.63
CA TYR A 21 -0.03 -1.79 5.63
C TYR A 21 -1.05 -2.51 4.74
N HIS A 22 -2.26 -2.76 5.22
CA HIS A 22 -3.28 -3.54 4.51
C HIS A 22 -4.70 -3.15 4.96
N MET A 23 -5.68 -3.60 4.21
CA MET A 23 -7.09 -3.25 4.39
C MET A 23 -7.62 -3.55 5.80
N ASP A 24 -7.21 -4.64 6.43
CA ASP A 24 -7.70 -4.98 7.78
C ASP A 24 -7.25 -3.96 8.83
N GLU A 25 -6.02 -3.44 8.71
CA GLU A 25 -5.55 -2.34 9.57
C GLU A 25 -6.32 -1.04 9.27
N ALA A 26 -6.59 -0.76 8.00
CA ALA A 26 -7.39 0.39 7.60
C ALA A 26 -8.79 0.35 8.23
N ARG A 27 -9.45 -0.80 8.20
CA ARG A 27 -10.78 -0.98 8.80
C ARG A 27 -10.80 -0.73 10.30
N LEU A 28 -9.78 -1.19 11.05
CA LEU A 28 -9.69 -0.92 12.48
C LEU A 28 -9.64 0.59 12.77
N VAL A 29 -8.87 1.34 11.98
CA VAL A 29 -8.78 2.79 12.11
C VAL A 29 -10.09 3.46 11.68
N CYS A 30 -10.71 3.00 10.60
CA CYS A 30 -12.01 3.48 10.12
C CYS A 30 -13.12 3.25 11.14
N ASP A 31 -13.16 2.07 11.77
CA ASP A 31 -14.12 1.77 12.84
C ASP A 31 -13.96 2.73 14.02
N PHE A 32 -12.73 3.05 14.40
CA PHE A 32 -12.48 4.04 15.44
C PHE A 32 -12.91 5.45 15.02
N ILE A 33 -12.61 5.87 13.79
CA ILE A 33 -13.07 7.14 13.23
C ILE A 33 -14.60 7.25 13.33
N GLU A 34 -15.32 6.16 13.08
CA GLU A 34 -16.78 6.10 13.13
C GLU A 34 -17.36 5.95 14.57
N GLY A 35 -16.50 6.02 15.60
CA GLY A 35 -16.89 5.91 17.00
C GLY A 35 -17.06 4.46 17.50
N ARG A 36 -16.58 3.49 16.75
CA ARG A 36 -16.52 2.08 17.13
C ARG A 36 -15.08 1.69 17.42
N GLY A 37 -14.77 1.30 18.61
CA GLY A 37 -13.42 0.85 18.97
C GLY A 37 -12.85 1.58 20.18
N ASP A 38 -11.64 1.18 20.55
CA ASP A 38 -10.94 1.66 21.72
C ASP A 38 -9.55 2.19 21.35
N ALA A 39 -9.23 3.42 21.79
CA ALA A 39 -7.96 4.08 21.51
C ALA A 39 -6.77 3.31 22.07
N ALA A 40 -6.90 2.67 23.26
CA ALA A 40 -5.81 1.92 23.86
C ALA A 40 -5.52 0.63 23.07
N ALA A 41 -6.54 -0.04 22.56
CA ALA A 41 -6.39 -1.21 21.69
C ALA A 41 -5.70 -0.84 20.37
N LEU A 42 -6.07 0.30 19.76
CA LEU A 42 -5.40 0.80 18.56
C LEU A 42 -3.95 1.20 18.85
N ALA A 43 -3.68 1.88 19.95
CA ALA A 43 -2.31 2.25 20.33
C ALA A 43 -1.40 1.01 20.50
N ALA A 44 -1.92 -0.06 21.09
CA ALA A 44 -1.20 -1.33 21.20
C ALA A 44 -0.98 -1.98 19.81
N ARG A 45 -2.00 -2.00 18.94
CA ARG A 45 -1.94 -2.60 17.60
C ARG A 45 -0.98 -1.86 16.67
N PHE A 46 -0.93 -0.54 16.79
CA PHE A 46 -0.11 0.33 15.95
C PHE A 46 1.18 0.81 16.64
N ALA A 47 1.62 0.11 17.68
CA ALA A 47 2.89 0.38 18.35
C ALA A 47 4.05 0.36 17.34
N GLY A 48 4.84 1.45 17.31
CA GLY A 48 5.93 1.62 16.34
C GLY A 48 5.51 1.99 14.91
N LYS A 49 4.21 2.14 14.64
CA LYS A 49 3.65 2.55 13.33
C LYS A 49 3.13 3.99 13.33
N THR A 50 3.24 4.70 14.43
CA THR A 50 2.82 6.08 14.58
C THR A 50 4.00 7.01 14.85
N SER A 51 3.82 8.31 14.55
CA SER A 51 4.74 9.34 15.00
C SER A 51 4.74 9.47 16.53
N PRO A 52 5.85 9.91 17.15
CA PRO A 52 5.87 10.19 18.59
C PRO A 52 4.76 11.17 19.01
N GLY A 53 4.02 10.83 20.07
CA GLY A 53 2.91 11.64 20.56
C GLY A 53 1.67 11.65 19.67
N PHE A 54 1.48 10.63 18.85
CA PHE A 54 0.25 10.44 18.08
C PHE A 54 -0.93 10.14 19.02
N ASP A 55 -2.00 10.87 18.86
CA ASP A 55 -3.25 10.74 19.60
C ASP A 55 -4.39 10.35 18.65
N PHE A 56 -4.98 9.15 18.85
CA PHE A 56 -6.02 8.65 17.97
C PHE A 56 -7.29 9.50 17.99
N ASP A 57 -7.65 10.13 19.12
CA ASP A 57 -8.83 10.99 19.22
C ASP A 57 -8.61 12.35 18.56
N ALA A 58 -7.43 12.93 18.69
CA ALA A 58 -7.10 14.24 18.17
C ALA A 58 -6.63 14.20 16.71
N ASP A 59 -5.72 13.27 16.38
CA ASP A 59 -5.00 13.28 15.10
C ASP A 59 -5.78 12.61 13.94
N LEU A 60 -6.85 11.84 14.25
CA LEU A 60 -7.72 11.24 13.22
C LEU A 60 -8.94 12.12 12.84
N GLN A 61 -9.02 13.36 13.31
CA GLN A 61 -10.11 14.27 12.92
C GLN A 61 -9.94 14.82 11.49
N ARG A 62 -8.72 14.94 11.02
CA ARG A 62 -8.36 15.31 9.64
C ARG A 62 -7.26 14.41 9.13
N VAL A 63 -7.55 13.66 8.08
CA VAL A 63 -6.65 12.64 7.55
C VAL A 63 -6.30 12.93 6.10
N GLY A 64 -5.00 12.94 5.82
CA GLY A 64 -4.46 12.89 4.46
C GLY A 64 -3.84 11.53 4.19
N ILE A 65 -4.10 10.94 3.03
CA ILE A 65 -3.49 9.68 2.62
C ILE A 65 -2.42 9.94 1.59
N ALA A 66 -1.23 9.37 1.83
CA ALA A 66 -0.14 9.27 0.89
C ALA A 66 0.25 7.81 0.73
N ASN A 67 0.21 7.31 -0.50
CA ASN A 67 0.55 5.93 -0.82
C ASN A 67 2.05 5.80 -1.09
N GLN A 68 2.60 4.65 -0.78
CA GLN A 68 3.94 4.28 -1.26
C GLN A 68 3.87 3.92 -2.75
N THR A 69 4.90 4.33 -3.49
CA THR A 69 4.97 4.11 -4.94
C THR A 69 5.10 2.63 -5.34
N THR A 70 5.43 1.76 -4.39
CA THR A 70 5.70 0.33 -4.62
C THR A 70 4.62 -0.60 -4.10
N MET A 71 3.53 -0.06 -3.51
CA MET A 71 2.37 -0.88 -3.12
C MET A 71 1.56 -1.29 -4.35
N LEU A 72 0.76 -2.35 -4.20
CA LEU A 72 -0.27 -2.67 -5.18
C LEU A 72 -1.25 -1.49 -5.26
N ALA A 73 -1.33 -0.88 -6.43
CA ALA A 73 -2.12 0.33 -6.62
C ALA A 73 -3.59 0.12 -6.26
N GLY A 74 -4.17 -0.99 -6.67
CA GLY A 74 -5.56 -1.32 -6.36
C GLY A 74 -5.85 -1.41 -4.86
N GLU A 75 -4.96 -1.99 -4.06
CA GLU A 75 -5.14 -2.07 -2.60
C GLU A 75 -4.99 -0.68 -1.96
N SER A 76 -4.00 0.09 -2.36
CA SER A 76 -3.79 1.44 -1.86
C SER A 76 -4.98 2.37 -2.14
N LEU A 77 -5.53 2.30 -3.36
CA LEU A 77 -6.72 3.07 -3.73
C LEU A 77 -7.96 2.60 -2.97
N ALA A 78 -8.13 1.29 -2.76
CA ALA A 78 -9.22 0.75 -1.96
C ALA A 78 -9.15 1.18 -0.49
N ILE A 79 -7.95 1.21 0.10
CA ILE A 79 -7.72 1.73 1.46
C ILE A 79 -8.09 3.23 1.51
N ALA A 80 -7.62 4.03 0.57
CA ALA A 80 -7.95 5.45 0.51
C ALA A 80 -9.46 5.69 0.38
N ALA A 81 -10.13 4.91 -0.47
CA ALA A 81 -11.57 4.97 -0.62
C ALA A 81 -12.33 4.60 0.67
N GLU A 82 -11.84 3.61 1.43
CA GLU A 82 -12.48 3.23 2.70
C GLU A 82 -12.35 4.32 3.76
N PHE A 83 -11.19 4.96 3.89
CA PHE A 83 -11.03 6.14 4.74
C PHE A 83 -11.98 7.27 4.33
N GLY A 84 -12.09 7.57 3.03
CA GLY A 84 -13.01 8.58 2.52
C GLY A 84 -14.46 8.29 2.89
N LYS A 85 -14.92 7.03 2.76
CA LYS A 85 -16.25 6.59 3.17
C LYS A 85 -16.46 6.72 4.69
N SER A 86 -15.46 6.34 5.48
CA SER A 86 -15.50 6.45 6.94
C SER A 86 -15.64 7.90 7.39
N MET A 87 -14.88 8.81 6.79
CA MET A 87 -14.97 10.24 7.06
C MET A 87 -16.35 10.82 6.66
N ALA A 88 -16.90 10.38 5.52
CA ALA A 88 -18.25 10.77 5.10
C ALA A 88 -19.33 10.26 6.07
N ARG A 89 -19.20 9.04 6.59
CA ARG A 89 -20.11 8.50 7.61
C ARG A 89 -20.07 9.30 8.91
N ARG A 90 -18.86 9.71 9.34
CA ARG A 90 -18.70 10.45 10.60
C ARG A 90 -19.13 11.90 10.50
N TYR A 91 -18.75 12.61 9.45
CA TYR A 91 -18.91 14.06 9.34
C TYR A 91 -19.99 14.50 8.34
N GLY A 92 -20.53 13.56 7.56
CA GLY A 92 -21.44 13.83 6.46
C GLY A 92 -20.71 14.05 5.14
N GLU A 93 -21.34 13.68 4.03
CA GLU A 93 -20.73 13.78 2.68
C GLU A 93 -20.36 15.23 2.32
N ALA A 94 -21.17 16.20 2.74
CA ALA A 94 -20.93 17.62 2.47
C ALA A 94 -19.64 18.17 3.14
N HIS A 95 -19.24 17.58 4.28
CA HIS A 95 -18.06 17.98 5.04
C HIS A 95 -16.86 17.05 4.89
N ARG A 96 -17.02 15.96 4.14
CA ARG A 96 -15.94 14.97 3.93
C ARG A 96 -14.63 15.65 3.53
N ASP A 97 -14.68 16.57 2.60
CA ASP A 97 -13.49 17.22 2.05
C ASP A 97 -12.79 18.20 2.99
N GLU A 98 -13.42 18.57 4.11
CA GLU A 98 -12.78 19.32 5.19
C GLU A 98 -11.95 18.42 6.12
N HIS A 99 -12.31 17.13 6.17
CA HIS A 99 -11.72 16.13 7.05
C HIS A 99 -10.84 15.10 6.35
N PHE A 100 -10.95 14.99 5.01
CA PHE A 100 -10.24 13.98 4.24
C PHE A 100 -9.63 14.52 2.95
N ARG A 101 -8.37 14.15 2.72
CA ARG A 101 -7.69 14.36 1.44
C ARG A 101 -6.95 13.09 1.06
N SER A 102 -7.08 12.71 -0.20
CA SER A 102 -6.27 11.64 -0.81
C SER A 102 -5.74 12.14 -2.12
N PHE A 103 -4.45 11.96 -2.31
CA PHE A 103 -3.81 12.18 -3.59
C PHE A 103 -3.27 10.85 -4.08
N ASP A 104 -3.49 10.56 -5.35
CA ASP A 104 -2.82 9.45 -5.98
C ASP A 104 -1.34 9.80 -6.11
N THR A 105 -0.53 9.21 -5.22
CA THR A 105 0.93 9.37 -5.20
C THR A 105 1.64 8.16 -5.80
N ILE A 106 0.89 7.21 -6.38
CA ILE A 106 1.46 6.05 -7.05
C ILE A 106 2.10 6.52 -8.36
N CYS A 107 3.32 6.10 -8.60
CA CYS A 107 4.01 6.39 -9.86
C CYS A 107 3.26 5.73 -11.01
N SER A 108 2.90 6.50 -12.06
CA SER A 108 2.21 6.00 -13.26
C SER A 108 2.94 4.80 -13.87
N ALA A 109 4.27 4.84 -13.91
CA ALA A 109 5.08 3.73 -14.41
C ALA A 109 4.94 2.43 -13.59
N THR A 110 4.65 2.52 -12.29
CA THR A 110 4.37 1.35 -11.44
C THR A 110 2.99 0.79 -11.74
N GLN A 111 1.99 1.66 -11.86
CA GLN A 111 0.63 1.28 -12.25
C GLN A 111 0.61 0.62 -13.64
N GLU A 112 1.21 1.26 -14.63
CA GLU A 112 1.28 0.74 -16.02
C GLU A 112 1.91 -0.65 -16.09
N ARG A 113 2.95 -0.92 -15.29
CA ARG A 113 3.57 -2.25 -15.23
C ARG A 113 2.65 -3.30 -14.59
N GLN A 114 1.95 -2.93 -13.54
CA GLN A 114 0.99 -3.84 -12.90
C GLN A 114 -0.18 -4.15 -13.83
N ASP A 115 -0.72 -3.13 -14.50
CA ASP A 115 -1.81 -3.27 -15.47
C ASP A 115 -1.39 -4.12 -16.67
N ALA A 116 -0.18 -3.92 -17.18
CA ALA A 116 0.37 -4.72 -18.28
C ALA A 116 0.54 -6.21 -17.89
N VAL A 117 1.01 -6.48 -16.66
CA VAL A 117 1.11 -7.87 -16.18
C VAL A 117 -0.27 -8.47 -15.99
N LEU A 118 -1.23 -7.75 -15.44
CA LEU A 118 -2.61 -8.23 -15.29
C LEU A 118 -3.25 -8.54 -16.65
N ALA A 119 -3.06 -7.66 -17.64
CA ALA A 119 -3.54 -7.90 -19.01
C ALA A 119 -2.86 -9.13 -19.63
N LEU A 120 -1.56 -9.30 -19.45
CA LEU A 120 -0.83 -10.48 -19.95
C LEU A 120 -1.32 -11.79 -19.31
N LEU A 121 -1.73 -11.74 -18.04
CA LEU A 121 -2.24 -12.91 -17.31
C LEU A 121 -3.67 -13.33 -17.71
N GLU A 122 -4.35 -12.57 -18.57
CA GLU A 122 -5.61 -13.00 -19.20
C GLU A 122 -5.35 -13.96 -20.38
N GLU A 123 -4.11 -14.02 -20.88
CA GLU A 123 -3.70 -14.96 -21.92
C GLU A 123 -3.19 -16.28 -21.30
N PRO A 124 -3.31 -17.40 -22.01
CA PRO A 124 -2.76 -18.67 -21.53
C PRO A 124 -1.22 -18.62 -21.51
N LEU A 125 -0.64 -18.76 -20.33
CA LEU A 125 0.80 -18.74 -20.11
C LEU A 125 1.28 -20.02 -19.43
N ASP A 126 2.31 -20.64 -19.99
CA ASP A 126 2.99 -21.78 -19.36
C ASP A 126 3.96 -21.35 -18.27
N LEU A 127 4.60 -20.20 -18.44
CA LEU A 127 5.62 -19.66 -17.55
C LEU A 127 5.67 -18.15 -17.63
N MET A 128 5.79 -17.51 -16.48
CA MET A 128 6.14 -16.09 -16.35
C MET A 128 7.57 -15.95 -15.83
N VAL A 129 8.41 -15.21 -16.54
CA VAL A 129 9.74 -14.83 -16.07
C VAL A 129 9.74 -13.34 -15.74
N VAL A 130 9.89 -13.04 -14.46
CA VAL A 130 9.99 -11.66 -13.96
C VAL A 130 11.46 -11.33 -13.77
N VAL A 131 11.93 -10.28 -14.45
CA VAL A 131 13.35 -9.87 -14.42
C VAL A 131 13.50 -8.58 -13.64
N GLY A 132 14.39 -8.58 -12.66
CA GLY A 132 14.78 -7.39 -11.89
C GLY A 132 15.28 -7.74 -10.50
N GLY A 133 15.96 -6.78 -9.86
CA GLY A 133 16.63 -7.00 -8.58
C GLY A 133 15.72 -7.54 -7.49
N TYR A 134 16.19 -8.49 -6.72
CA TYR A 134 15.46 -9.12 -5.61
C TYR A 134 15.08 -8.13 -4.49
N ASN A 135 15.78 -7.00 -4.41
CA ASN A 135 15.48 -5.92 -3.48
C ASN A 135 14.47 -4.89 -4.03
N SER A 136 14.00 -5.06 -5.25
CA SER A 136 12.99 -4.20 -5.87
C SER A 136 11.60 -4.62 -5.45
N SER A 137 10.96 -3.83 -4.59
CA SER A 137 9.56 -4.09 -4.17
C SER A 137 8.61 -4.17 -5.37
N ASN A 138 8.82 -3.36 -6.41
CA ASN A 138 8.00 -3.41 -7.62
C ASN A 138 8.12 -4.77 -8.32
N THR A 139 9.35 -5.26 -8.54
CA THR A 139 9.58 -6.56 -9.20
C THR A 139 9.03 -7.72 -8.37
N CYS A 140 9.24 -7.69 -7.04
CA CYS A 140 8.67 -8.68 -6.13
C CYS A 140 7.13 -8.69 -6.19
N ASN A 141 6.49 -7.51 -6.26
CA ASN A 141 5.03 -7.41 -6.39
C ASN A 141 4.53 -7.98 -7.72
N LEU A 142 5.22 -7.72 -8.83
CA LEU A 142 4.85 -8.30 -10.13
C LEU A 142 4.92 -9.83 -10.09
N ALA A 143 5.97 -10.40 -9.51
CA ALA A 143 6.08 -11.85 -9.32
C ALA A 143 4.95 -12.40 -8.44
N ALA A 144 4.63 -11.71 -7.35
CA ALA A 144 3.54 -12.10 -6.45
C ALA A 144 2.16 -12.07 -7.14
N ILE A 145 1.89 -11.09 -8.00
CA ILE A 145 0.66 -11.03 -8.81
C ILE A 145 0.53 -12.28 -9.69
N CYS A 146 1.60 -12.64 -10.39
CA CYS A 146 1.61 -13.82 -11.28
C CYS A 146 1.39 -15.12 -10.51
N GLN A 147 2.06 -15.29 -9.36
CA GLN A 147 1.90 -16.45 -8.49
C GLN A 147 0.48 -16.56 -7.92
N ALA A 148 -0.11 -15.44 -7.49
CA ALA A 148 -1.47 -15.37 -6.98
C ALA A 148 -2.53 -15.76 -8.03
N LYS A 149 -2.23 -15.54 -9.31
CA LYS A 149 -3.06 -16.00 -10.45
C LYS A 149 -2.80 -17.44 -10.85
N GLY A 150 -1.91 -18.15 -10.16
CA GLY A 150 -1.63 -19.56 -10.40
C GLY A 150 -0.70 -19.84 -11.57
N VAL A 151 -0.06 -18.83 -12.15
CA VAL A 151 0.91 -19.01 -13.23
C VAL A 151 2.27 -19.39 -12.64
N TRP A 152 2.91 -20.41 -13.20
CA TRP A 152 4.27 -20.76 -12.82
C TRP A 152 5.20 -19.56 -13.07
N THR A 153 5.83 -19.07 -12.01
CA THR A 153 6.57 -17.81 -12.06
C THR A 153 7.98 -17.96 -11.53
N ILE A 154 8.94 -17.54 -12.32
CA ILE A 154 10.37 -17.46 -11.96
C ILE A 154 10.75 -15.99 -11.86
N HIS A 155 11.36 -15.61 -10.73
CA HIS A 155 11.94 -14.27 -10.55
C HIS A 155 13.47 -14.38 -10.63
N ILE A 156 14.08 -13.65 -11.54
CA ILE A 156 15.54 -13.60 -11.74
C ILE A 156 16.02 -12.16 -11.69
N GLU A 157 17.24 -11.95 -11.21
CA GLU A 157 17.82 -10.61 -11.15
C GLU A 157 18.30 -10.15 -12.53
N ASP A 158 18.95 -11.06 -13.26
CA ASP A 158 19.47 -10.83 -14.62
C ASP A 158 19.62 -12.16 -15.39
N ALA A 159 20.12 -12.06 -16.62
CA ALA A 159 20.33 -13.23 -17.47
C ALA A 159 21.39 -14.21 -16.93
N GLY A 160 22.28 -13.79 -16.05
CA GLY A 160 23.28 -14.65 -15.41
C GLY A 160 22.68 -15.67 -14.44
N CYS A 161 21.40 -15.48 -14.05
CA CYS A 161 20.66 -16.46 -13.26
C CYS A 161 20.28 -17.70 -14.09
N ILE A 162 20.36 -17.64 -15.43
CA ILE A 162 20.00 -18.75 -16.32
C ILE A 162 21.27 -19.46 -16.76
N ASP A 163 21.39 -20.75 -16.39
CA ASP A 163 22.47 -21.60 -16.85
C ASP A 163 21.98 -22.48 -18.00
N VAL A 164 22.26 -22.05 -19.23
CA VAL A 164 21.82 -22.76 -20.45
C VAL A 164 22.50 -24.12 -20.61
N ALA A 165 23.73 -24.25 -20.09
CA ALA A 165 24.50 -25.47 -20.26
C ALA A 165 23.92 -26.65 -19.44
N VAL A 166 23.35 -26.36 -18.29
CA VAL A 166 22.74 -27.37 -17.41
C VAL A 166 21.22 -27.25 -17.31
N GLY A 167 20.62 -26.31 -18.02
CA GLY A 167 19.17 -26.11 -18.06
C GLY A 167 18.58 -25.72 -16.70
N SER A 168 19.29 -24.91 -15.90
CA SER A 168 18.83 -24.51 -14.57
C SER A 168 18.71 -23.00 -14.42
N VAL A 169 17.87 -22.60 -13.46
CA VAL A 169 17.74 -21.21 -13.02
C VAL A 169 18.15 -21.14 -11.55
N ARG A 170 18.97 -20.14 -11.20
CA ARG A 170 19.50 -19.93 -9.84
C ARG A 170 18.74 -18.80 -9.13
#